data_3efd34fde9bb4c99973ba63cc800395e
#
_entry.id   3efd34fde9bb4c99973ba63cc800395e
#
_cell.length_a   1.000
_cell.length_b   1.000
_cell.length_c   1.000
_cell.angle_alpha   90.00
_cell.angle_beta   90.00
_cell.angle_gamma   90.00
#
_symmetry.space_group_name_H-M   'P 1'
#
loop_
_entity.id
_entity.type
_entity.pdbx_description
1 polymer ?
#
loop_
_entity_poly.entity_id
_entity_poly.type
_entity_poly.pdbx_seq_one_letter_code
_entity_poly.pdbx_strand_id
1 'polypeptide(L)'
;MYLQKINLKNKYALVTGAGKGLGRACSIALAEAGATVIALSRTQSDLNRLEKDIKKVKGKVIKIECDVMNYQDLKEKLNKIKIIDILVNN
;
A
#
# COMPACT_ATOMS: atom_id res chain seq x y z
N MET A 1 -11.46 13.39 -7.55
CA MET A 1 -10.19 12.87 -8.07
C MET A 1 -10.47 11.91 -9.22
N TYR A 2 -9.60 11.88 -10.20
CA TYR A 2 -9.78 11.02 -11.38
C TYR A 2 -9.96 9.54 -11.03
N LEU A 3 -9.17 9.04 -10.06
CA LEU A 3 -9.23 7.65 -9.64
C LEU A 3 -10.56 7.24 -9.01
N GLN A 4 -11.37 8.21 -8.57
CA GLN A 4 -12.69 7.90 -8.00
C GLN A 4 -13.64 7.29 -9.01
N LYS A 5 -13.39 7.49 -10.29
CA LYS A 5 -14.22 6.93 -11.37
C LYS A 5 -13.82 5.49 -11.71
N ILE A 6 -12.71 5.01 -11.16
CA ILE A 6 -12.18 3.67 -11.39
C ILE A 6 -12.60 2.79 -10.22
N ASN A 7 -13.19 1.66 -10.52
CA ASN A 7 -13.58 0.70 -9.48
C ASN A 7 -12.50 -0.38 -9.37
N LEU A 8 -11.74 -0.34 -8.28
CA LEU A 8 -10.68 -1.31 -8.00
C LEU A 8 -11.09 -2.33 -6.93
N LYS A 9 -12.38 -2.49 -6.72
CA LYS A 9 -12.88 -3.46 -5.76
C LYS A 9 -12.30 -4.85 -6.04
N ASN A 10 -11.86 -5.53 -4.99
CA ASN A 10 -11.26 -6.86 -5.06
C ASN A 10 -9.88 -6.90 -5.75
N LYS A 11 -9.26 -5.75 -5.97
CA LYS A 11 -7.88 -5.69 -6.47
C LYS A 11 -6.91 -5.45 -5.32
N TYR A 12 -5.71 -5.99 -5.46
CA TYR A 12 -4.63 -5.82 -4.49
C TYR A 12 -3.53 -4.99 -5.09
N ALA A 13 -3.19 -3.90 -4.41
CA ALA A 13 -2.15 -2.97 -4.86
C ALA A 13 -0.97 -2.98 -3.89
N LEU A 14 0.20 -3.38 -4.36
CA LEU A 14 1.43 -3.35 -3.57
C LEU A 14 2.13 -2.02 -3.81
N VAL A 15 2.36 -1.27 -2.74
CA VAL A 15 3.02 0.03 -2.81
C VAL A 15 4.28 0.01 -1.96
N THR A 16 5.44 0.20 -2.59
CA THR A 16 6.71 0.35 -1.87
C THR A 16 6.90 1.81 -1.51
N GLY A 17 7.55 2.08 -0.38
CA GLY A 17 7.71 3.45 0.10
C GLY A 17 6.38 4.11 0.40
N ALA A 18 5.42 3.35 0.92
CA ALA A 18 4.03 3.79 1.07
C ALA A 18 3.84 4.83 2.18
N GLY A 19 4.81 4.98 3.07
CA GLY A 19 4.64 5.79 4.27
C GLY A 19 4.77 7.28 4.07
N LYS A 20 5.36 7.73 2.96
CA LYS A 20 5.67 9.14 2.74
C LYS A 20 5.49 9.56 1.29
N GLY A 21 5.30 10.86 1.09
CA GLY A 21 5.33 11.49 -0.23
C GLY A 21 4.38 10.87 -1.22
N LEU A 22 4.87 10.63 -2.42
CA LEU A 22 4.07 10.13 -3.53
C LEU A 22 3.51 8.72 -3.24
N GLY A 23 4.31 7.86 -2.62
CA GLY A 23 3.83 6.51 -2.27
C GLY A 23 2.64 6.55 -1.33
N ARG A 24 2.66 7.44 -0.35
CA ARG A 24 1.54 7.63 0.57
C ARG A 24 0.31 8.15 -0.16
N ALA A 25 0.49 9.17 -1.01
CA ALA A 25 -0.62 9.73 -1.78
C ALA A 25 -1.25 8.68 -2.72
N CYS A 26 -0.43 7.89 -3.40
CA CYS A 26 -0.91 6.81 -4.27
C CYS A 26 -1.67 5.75 -3.49
N SER A 27 -1.18 5.40 -2.30
CA SER A 27 -1.83 4.40 -1.44
C SER A 27 -3.24 4.83 -1.05
N ILE A 28 -3.39 6.10 -0.65
CA ILE A 28 -4.69 6.64 -0.25
C ILE A 28 -5.64 6.66 -1.46
N ALA A 29 -5.15 7.10 -2.62
CA ALA A 29 -5.97 7.16 -3.83
C ALA A 29 -6.43 5.76 -4.28
N LEU A 30 -5.55 4.77 -4.25
CA LEU A 30 -5.89 3.40 -4.61
C LEU A 30 -6.90 2.81 -3.64
N ALA A 31 -6.73 3.06 -2.35
CA ALA A 31 -7.67 2.59 -1.32
C ALA A 31 -9.04 3.23 -1.52
N GLU A 32 -9.08 4.53 -1.81
CA GLU A 32 -10.33 5.23 -2.07
C GLU A 32 -11.05 4.67 -3.30
N ALA A 33 -10.29 4.22 -4.30
CA ALA A 33 -10.85 3.59 -5.50
C ALA A 33 -11.31 2.15 -5.27
N GLY A 34 -11.09 1.59 -4.08
CA GLY A 34 -11.58 0.27 -3.70
C GLY A 34 -10.53 -0.82 -3.55
N ALA A 35 -9.28 -0.55 -3.91
CA ALA A 35 -8.22 -1.54 -3.78
C ALA A 35 -7.87 -1.82 -2.33
N THR A 36 -7.45 -3.06 -2.05
CA THR A 36 -6.77 -3.35 -0.79
C THR A 36 -5.29 -3.01 -1.01
N VAL A 37 -4.79 -2.06 -0.24
CA VAL A 37 -3.40 -1.61 -0.38
C VAL A 37 -2.50 -2.45 0.52
N ILE A 38 -1.47 -3.04 -0.07
CA ILE A 38 -0.41 -3.72 0.67
C ILE A 38 0.73 -2.71 0.76
N ALA A 39 0.87 -2.10 1.93
CA ALA A 39 1.78 -0.97 2.11
C ALA A 39 3.09 -1.42 2.75
N LEU A 40 4.19 -1.22 2.03
CA LEU A 40 5.54 -1.50 2.52
C LEU A 40 6.25 -0.22 2.91
N SER A 41 6.78 -0.19 4.12
CA SER A 41 7.61 0.92 4.61
C SER A 41 8.58 0.39 5.65
N ARG A 42 9.72 1.05 5.80
CA ARG A 42 10.68 0.73 6.86
C ARG A 42 10.21 1.19 8.23
N THR A 43 9.27 2.10 8.27
CA THR A 43 8.89 2.82 9.48
C THR A 43 7.46 2.49 9.88
N GLN A 44 7.31 1.78 10.99
CA GLN A 44 6.00 1.37 11.48
C GLN A 44 5.09 2.55 11.78
N SER A 45 5.66 3.65 12.32
CA SER A 45 4.85 4.84 12.62
C SER A 45 4.25 5.48 11.36
N ASP A 46 5.00 5.44 10.24
CA ASP A 46 4.47 5.92 8.96
C ASP A 46 3.32 5.04 8.47
N LEU A 47 3.44 3.74 8.63
CA LEU A 47 2.37 2.80 8.26
C LEU A 47 1.13 3.02 9.11
N ASN A 48 1.30 3.29 10.39
CA ASN A 48 0.18 3.56 11.29
C ASN A 48 -0.55 4.85 10.90
N ARG A 49 0.17 5.89 10.50
CA ARG A 49 -0.44 7.12 10.01
C ARG A 49 -1.18 6.90 8.69
N LEU A 50 -0.58 6.12 7.79
CA LEU A 50 -1.22 5.76 6.52
C LEU A 50 -2.53 5.02 6.78
N GLU A 51 -2.52 4.08 7.71
CA GLU A 51 -3.72 3.32 8.07
C GLU A 51 -4.84 4.25 8.50
N LYS A 52 -4.54 5.26 9.33
CA LYS A 52 -5.54 6.23 9.75
C LYS A 52 -6.14 6.99 8.57
N ASP A 53 -5.30 7.40 7.64
CA ASP A 53 -5.76 8.14 6.46
C ASP A 53 -6.60 7.26 5.54
N ILE A 54 -6.21 5.99 5.38
CA ILE A 54 -6.96 5.04 4.55
C ILE A 54 -8.32 4.75 5.19
N LYS A 55 -8.39 4.64 6.51
CA LYS A 55 -9.67 4.45 7.20
C LYS A 55 -10.62 5.62 7.01
N LYS A 56 -10.09 6.85 6.88
CA LYS A 56 -10.93 8.03 6.63
C LYS A 56 -11.66 7.95 5.30
N VAL A 57 -11.09 7.26 4.31
CA VAL A 57 -11.74 7.04 3.02
C VAL A 57 -12.41 5.68 2.94
N LYS A 58 -12.57 5.01 4.06
CA LYS A 58 -13.20 3.68 4.19
C LYS A 58 -12.49 2.62 3.37
N GLY A 59 -11.18 2.77 3.22
CA GLY A 59 -10.35 1.85 2.48
C GLY A 59 -9.82 0.72 3.33
N LYS A 60 -9.05 -0.16 2.67
CA LYS A 60 -8.42 -1.33 3.29
C LYS A 60 -6.92 -1.28 3.08
N VAL A 61 -6.17 -1.61 4.13
CA VAL A 61 -4.71 -1.61 4.06
C VAL A 61 -4.15 -2.80 4.84
N ILE A 62 -3.11 -3.40 4.28
CA ILE A 62 -2.29 -4.41 4.94
C ILE A 62 -0.92 -3.79 5.11
N LYS A 63 -0.51 -3.60 6.36
CA LYS A 63 0.76 -2.96 6.69
C LYS A 63 1.86 -4.01 6.78
N ILE A 64 2.97 -3.77 6.09
CA ILE A 64 4.14 -4.65 6.17
C ILE A 64 5.37 -3.77 6.38
N GLU A 65 5.99 -3.91 7.56
CA GLU A 65 7.27 -3.25 7.82
C GLU A 65 8.34 -4.01 7.07
N CYS A 66 9.00 -3.34 6.13
CA CYS A 66 9.97 -3.98 5.25
C CYS A 66 10.96 -2.95 4.74
N ASP A 67 12.25 -3.30 4.80
CA ASP A 67 13.31 -2.53 4.16
C ASP A 67 13.52 -3.10 2.76
N VAL A 68 13.01 -2.39 1.73
CA VAL A 68 13.11 -2.86 0.34
C VAL A 68 14.55 -2.87 -0.18
N MET A 69 15.47 -2.21 0.52
CA MET A 69 16.90 -2.27 0.20
C MET A 69 17.57 -3.53 0.74
N ASN A 70 16.90 -4.25 1.62
CA ASN A 70 17.36 -5.53 2.15
C ASN A 70 16.70 -6.65 1.36
N TYR A 71 17.45 -7.28 0.47
CA TYR A 71 16.90 -8.30 -0.42
C TYR A 71 16.24 -9.46 0.31
N GLN A 72 16.87 -9.95 1.38
CA GLN A 72 16.32 -11.08 2.15
C GLN A 72 15.00 -10.71 2.81
N ASP A 73 14.92 -9.53 3.42
CA ASP A 73 13.71 -9.07 4.08
C ASP A 73 12.59 -8.91 3.06
N LEU A 74 12.87 -8.28 1.93
CA LEU A 74 11.90 -8.11 0.85
C LEU A 74 11.39 -9.46 0.36
N LYS A 75 12.29 -10.40 0.10
CA LYS A 75 11.93 -11.72 -0.39
C LYS A 75 11.01 -12.45 0.58
N GLU A 76 11.34 -12.43 1.87
CA GLU A 76 10.52 -13.08 2.89
C GLU A 76 9.12 -12.47 2.96
N LYS A 77 9.02 -11.15 2.92
CA LYS A 77 7.74 -10.46 2.98
C LYS A 77 6.89 -10.72 1.74
N LEU A 78 7.51 -10.69 0.54
CA LEU A 78 6.79 -10.92 -0.71
C LEU A 78 6.31 -12.36 -0.84
N ASN A 79 7.03 -13.33 -0.26
CA ASN A 79 6.61 -14.72 -0.30
C ASN A 79 5.26 -14.97 0.39
N LYS A 80 4.86 -14.07 1.28
CA LYS A 80 3.59 -14.17 2.01
C LYS A 80 2.43 -13.56 1.23
N ILE A 81 2.72 -12.85 0.15
CA ILE A 81 1.71 -12.18 -0.67
C ILE A 81 1.41 -13.06 -1.87
N LYS A 82 0.14 -13.45 -2.01
CA LYS A 82 -0.26 -14.39 -3.06
C LYS A 82 -0.75 -13.73 -4.32
N ILE A 83 -1.33 -12.55 -4.22
CA ILE A 83 -1.93 -11.86 -5.36
C ILE A 83 -1.55 -10.40 -5.33
N ILE A 84 -1.02 -9.90 -6.45
CA ILE A 84 -0.74 -8.49 -6.66
C ILE A 84 -1.30 -8.15 -8.04
N ASP A 85 -2.28 -7.25 -8.07
CA ASP A 85 -2.87 -6.78 -9.32
C ASP A 85 -2.21 -5.50 -9.82
N ILE A 86 -1.77 -4.66 -8.88
CA ILE A 86 -1.16 -3.36 -9.17
C ILE A 86 0.12 -3.24 -8.37
N LEU A 87 1.19 -2.79 -9.02
CA LEU A 87 2.47 -2.54 -8.34
C LEU A 87 2.84 -1.07 -8.53
N VAL A 88 3.03 -0.38 -7.42
CA VAL A 88 3.58 0.98 -7.40
C VAL A 88 4.96 0.92 -6.77
N ASN A 89 5.97 1.02 -7.60
CA ASN A 89 7.36 1.00 -7.18
C ASN A 89 7.83 2.45 -7.03
N ASN A 90 7.81 2.91 -5.83
CA ASN A 90 8.14 4.31 -5.52
C ASN A 90 9.59 4.45 -5.05
#